data_f294596e812d48488b83947d3642cf94
#
_entry.id   f294596e812d48488b83947d3642cf94
#
_cell.length_a   1.000
_cell.length_b   1.000
_cell.length_c   1.000
_cell.angle_alpha   90.00
_cell.angle_beta   90.00
_cell.angle_gamma   90.00
#
_symmetry.space_group_name_H-M   'P 1'
#
loop_
_entity.id
_entity.type
_entity.pdbx_description
1 polymer ?
#
loop_
_entity_poly.entity_id
_entity_poly.type
_entity_poly.pdbx_seq_one_letter_code
_entity_poly.pdbx_strand_id
1 'polypeptide(L)'
;MCAKKKKEMIYDHDEWLQPYKEVIDRRHEMILELKDRFSVGGSLAQGMNNHMYYGLHRNGQGNWVFREWAPNATKIYLIGEFNNWKRTEAYALKPLGGGNWEIVLPSMFLDHGTLYKLYIEWKGGGAERLPA
;
A
#
# COMPACT_ATOMS: atom_id res chain seq x y z
N MET A 1 8.52 -38.85 19.51
CA MET A 1 7.41 -37.88 19.61
C MET A 1 7.99 -36.55 20.10
N CYS A 2 8.09 -35.56 19.23
CA CYS A 2 8.53 -34.24 19.64
C CYS A 2 7.35 -33.54 20.34
N ALA A 3 7.42 -33.36 21.66
CA ALA A 3 6.43 -32.61 22.41
C ALA A 3 6.45 -31.18 21.86
N LYS A 4 5.34 -30.71 21.26
CA LYS A 4 5.15 -29.30 20.91
C LYS A 4 5.34 -28.50 22.20
N LYS A 5 6.43 -27.75 22.34
CA LYS A 5 6.60 -26.78 23.43
C LYS A 5 5.35 -25.91 23.46
N LYS A 6 4.61 -25.94 24.56
CA LYS A 6 3.48 -25.05 24.79
C LYS A 6 4.02 -23.64 24.70
N LYS A 7 3.46 -22.83 23.80
CA LYS A 7 3.89 -21.45 23.62
C LYS A 7 3.46 -20.68 24.86
N GLU A 8 4.45 -20.16 25.61
CA GLU A 8 4.20 -19.32 26.77
C GLU A 8 3.64 -17.98 26.30
N MET A 9 2.60 -17.52 26.95
CA MET A 9 1.95 -16.27 26.69
C MET A 9 2.28 -15.26 27.80
N ILE A 10 2.18 -13.97 27.50
CA ILE A 10 2.57 -12.90 28.44
C ILE A 10 1.79 -12.99 29.77
N TYR A 11 0.56 -13.43 29.76
CA TYR A 11 -0.27 -13.61 30.96
C TYR A 11 0.13 -14.82 31.82
N ASP A 12 0.99 -15.72 31.33
CA ASP A 12 1.54 -16.83 32.11
C ASP A 12 2.59 -16.33 33.11
N HIS A 13 3.12 -15.12 32.92
CA HIS A 13 4.14 -14.49 33.75
C HIS A 13 3.62 -13.28 34.53
N ASP A 14 2.39 -12.84 34.29
CA ASP A 14 1.81 -11.66 34.93
C ASP A 14 0.33 -11.91 35.28
N GLU A 15 0.06 -12.05 36.58
CA GLU A 15 -1.28 -12.31 37.11
C GLU A 15 -2.28 -11.18 36.81
N TRP A 16 -1.81 -9.95 36.67
CA TRP A 16 -2.66 -8.81 36.32
C TRP A 16 -3.22 -8.88 34.89
N LEU A 17 -2.60 -9.68 34.03
CA LEU A 17 -3.05 -9.89 32.67
C LEU A 17 -4.04 -11.06 32.51
N GLN A 18 -4.23 -11.88 33.53
CA GLN A 18 -5.15 -13.03 33.51
C GLN A 18 -6.59 -12.64 33.14
N PRO A 19 -7.18 -11.56 33.66
CA PRO A 19 -8.53 -11.15 33.27
C PRO A 19 -8.66 -10.77 31.79
N TYR A 20 -7.54 -10.47 31.12
CA TYR A 20 -7.49 -10.04 29.72
C TYR A 20 -7.06 -11.16 28.75
N LYS A 21 -6.92 -12.36 29.24
CA LYS A 21 -6.43 -13.52 28.48
C LYS A 21 -7.13 -13.69 27.14
N GLU A 22 -8.46 -13.68 27.11
CA GLU A 22 -9.24 -13.85 25.88
C GLU A 22 -8.96 -12.75 24.85
N VAL A 23 -8.79 -11.51 25.30
CA VAL A 23 -8.48 -10.37 24.43
C VAL A 23 -7.06 -10.49 23.87
N ILE A 24 -6.11 -10.94 24.69
CA ILE A 24 -4.72 -11.14 24.29
C ILE A 24 -4.62 -12.28 23.27
N ASP A 25 -5.27 -13.42 23.54
CA ASP A 25 -5.29 -14.56 22.64
C ASP A 25 -5.90 -14.19 21.28
N ARG A 26 -7.04 -13.51 21.26
CA ARG A 26 -7.69 -13.03 20.04
C ARG A 26 -6.79 -12.11 19.23
N ARG A 27 -6.10 -11.16 19.87
CA ARG A 27 -5.15 -10.26 19.18
C ARG A 27 -3.97 -11.04 18.61
N HIS A 28 -3.49 -12.04 19.34
CA HIS A 28 -2.42 -12.89 18.88
C HIS A 28 -2.83 -13.71 17.65
N GLU A 29 -4.01 -14.30 17.67
CA GLU A 29 -4.57 -15.02 16.51
C GLU A 29 -4.71 -14.11 15.29
N MET A 30 -5.26 -12.90 15.46
CA MET A 30 -5.35 -11.92 14.37
C MET A 30 -3.98 -11.59 13.75
N ILE A 31 -2.93 -11.46 14.58
CA ILE A 31 -1.56 -11.20 14.09
C ILE A 31 -1.04 -12.38 13.28
N LEU A 32 -1.29 -13.61 13.74
CA LEU A 32 -0.87 -14.82 13.04
C LEU A 32 -1.58 -14.96 11.69
N GLU A 33 -2.89 -14.72 11.64
CA GLU A 33 -3.68 -14.72 10.40
C GLU A 33 -3.20 -13.67 9.41
N LEU A 34 -2.94 -12.44 9.88
CA LEU A 34 -2.39 -11.37 9.04
C LEU A 34 -1.00 -11.72 8.52
N LYS A 35 -0.15 -12.25 9.40
CA LYS A 35 1.19 -12.69 9.01
C LYS A 35 1.14 -13.77 7.92
N ASP A 36 0.27 -14.78 8.07
CA ASP A 36 0.11 -15.83 7.08
C ASP A 36 -0.41 -15.26 5.75
N ARG A 37 -1.41 -14.38 5.81
CA ARG A 37 -2.00 -13.73 4.63
C ARG A 37 -1.00 -12.86 3.85
N PHE A 38 -0.06 -12.20 4.52
CA PHE A 38 0.94 -11.34 3.89
C PHE A 38 2.27 -12.03 3.59
N SER A 39 2.47 -13.25 4.08
CA SER A 39 3.69 -14.00 3.81
C SER A 39 3.65 -14.66 2.42
N VAL A 40 4.77 -14.58 1.72
CA VAL A 40 5.01 -15.33 0.47
C VAL A 40 6.15 -16.32 0.73
N GLY A 41 5.95 -17.59 0.38
CA GLY A 41 6.94 -18.63 0.65
C GLY A 41 7.30 -18.80 2.13
N GLY A 42 6.37 -18.48 3.04
CA GLY A 42 6.58 -18.54 4.48
C GLY A 42 7.36 -17.35 5.07
N SER A 43 7.71 -16.35 4.27
CA SER A 43 8.43 -15.16 4.70
C SER A 43 7.60 -13.89 4.53
N LEU A 44 7.42 -13.15 5.61
CA LEU A 44 6.78 -11.84 5.60
C LEU A 44 7.59 -10.82 4.76
N ALA A 45 8.91 -10.87 4.86
CA ALA A 45 9.80 -9.99 4.11
C ALA A 45 9.67 -10.17 2.59
N GLN A 46 9.46 -11.40 2.11
CA GLN A 46 9.20 -11.68 0.69
C GLN A 46 7.81 -11.23 0.23
N GLY A 47 6.84 -11.18 1.13
CA GLY A 47 5.50 -10.67 0.84
C GLY A 47 5.41 -9.14 0.81
N MET A 48 6.33 -8.45 1.48
CA MET A 48 6.36 -6.99 1.57
C MET A 48 7.12 -6.35 0.40
N ASN A 49 6.55 -6.44 -0.80
CA ASN A 49 7.12 -5.89 -2.02
C ASN A 49 6.29 -4.75 -2.62
N ASN A 50 5.47 -4.08 -1.82
CA ASN A 50 4.60 -2.99 -2.26
C ASN A 50 5.37 -1.86 -2.95
N HIS A 51 6.60 -1.59 -2.54
CA HIS A 51 7.50 -0.61 -3.17
C HIS A 51 7.87 -0.96 -4.62
N MET A 52 7.71 -2.23 -5.04
CA MET A 52 7.90 -2.67 -6.42
C MET A 52 6.61 -2.56 -7.25
N TYR A 53 5.45 -2.41 -6.59
CA TYR A 53 4.15 -2.31 -7.24
C TYR A 53 3.63 -0.88 -7.28
N TYR A 54 3.65 -0.18 -6.13
CA TYR A 54 3.22 1.22 -6.02
C TYR A 54 4.34 2.19 -6.38
N GLY A 55 3.94 3.42 -6.69
CA GLY A 55 4.84 4.45 -7.16
C GLY A 55 5.09 4.40 -8.66
N LEU A 56 6.14 5.06 -9.11
CA LEU A 56 6.48 5.22 -10.51
C LEU A 56 7.56 4.23 -10.93
N HIS A 57 7.21 3.36 -11.87
CA HIS A 57 8.10 2.33 -12.40
C HIS A 57 8.12 2.31 -13.93
N ARG A 58 9.16 1.74 -14.52
CA ARG A 58 9.15 1.39 -15.95
C ARG A 58 8.65 -0.03 -16.15
N ASN A 59 7.75 -0.20 -17.11
CA ASN A 59 7.33 -1.53 -17.55
C ASN A 59 8.30 -2.11 -18.60
N GLY A 60 8.10 -3.39 -18.97
CA GLY A 60 8.92 -4.06 -19.96
C GLY A 60 8.89 -3.46 -21.38
N GLN A 61 7.95 -2.55 -21.64
CA GLN A 61 7.81 -1.82 -22.91
C GLN A 61 8.44 -0.42 -22.88
N GLY A 62 9.10 -0.08 -21.75
CA GLY A 62 9.75 1.21 -21.55
C GLY A 62 8.82 2.37 -21.15
N ASN A 63 7.54 2.13 -21.00
CA ASN A 63 6.58 3.13 -20.55
C ASN A 63 6.66 3.32 -19.03
N TRP A 64 6.27 4.49 -18.56
CA TRP A 64 6.09 4.75 -17.15
C TRP A 64 4.74 4.23 -16.67
N VAL A 65 4.73 3.48 -15.58
CA VAL A 65 3.53 3.01 -14.89
C VAL A 65 3.54 3.58 -13.50
N PHE A 66 2.55 4.35 -13.17
CA PHE A 66 2.37 4.88 -11.82
C PHE A 66 1.15 4.23 -11.18
N ARG A 67 1.32 3.71 -9.96
CA ARG A 67 0.27 3.09 -9.17
C ARG A 67 0.18 3.70 -7.79
N GLU A 68 -1.04 3.84 -7.30
CA GLU A 68 -1.33 4.36 -5.96
C GLU A 68 -2.50 3.61 -5.34
N TRP A 69 -2.50 3.51 -4.02
CA TRP A 69 -3.62 2.98 -3.26
C TRP A 69 -4.36 4.09 -2.55
N ALA A 70 -5.60 4.32 -2.92
CA ALA A 70 -6.47 5.35 -2.37
C ALA A 70 -7.93 4.89 -2.42
N PRO A 71 -8.38 4.06 -1.46
CA PRO A 71 -9.69 3.41 -1.50
C PRO A 71 -10.88 4.39 -1.41
N ASN A 72 -10.66 5.56 -0.83
CA ASN A 72 -11.70 6.58 -0.65
C ASN A 72 -11.65 7.67 -1.72
N ALA A 73 -10.71 7.59 -2.67
CA ALA A 73 -10.61 8.55 -3.75
C ALA A 73 -11.75 8.38 -4.75
N THR A 74 -12.26 9.50 -5.26
CA THR A 74 -13.19 9.56 -6.37
C THR A 74 -12.48 9.85 -7.69
N LYS A 75 -11.35 10.56 -7.63
CA LYS A 75 -10.49 10.87 -8.77
C LYS A 75 -9.07 11.14 -8.31
N ILE A 76 -8.10 10.78 -9.14
CA ILE A 76 -6.68 11.05 -8.87
C ILE A 76 -6.03 11.57 -10.14
N TYR A 77 -5.24 12.64 -10.00
CA TYR A 77 -4.45 13.21 -11.08
C TYR A 77 -2.97 13.20 -10.72
N LEU A 78 -2.14 12.84 -11.68
CA LEU A 78 -0.71 13.08 -11.60
C LEU A 78 -0.43 14.52 -12.06
N ILE A 79 0.18 15.31 -11.20
CA ILE A 79 0.54 16.71 -11.46
C ILE A 79 2.04 16.90 -11.27
N GLY A 80 2.66 17.70 -12.11
CA GLY A 80 4.09 17.91 -12.07
C GLY A 80 4.57 18.93 -13.10
N GLU A 81 5.88 18.99 -13.26
CA GLU A 81 6.53 19.88 -14.22
C GLU A 81 6.04 19.66 -15.66
N PHE A 82 5.72 18.41 -16.02
CA PHE A 82 5.25 18.01 -17.35
C PHE A 82 3.87 18.55 -17.72
N ASN A 83 3.05 19.01 -16.77
CA ASN A 83 1.72 19.56 -17.02
C ASN A 83 1.48 20.90 -16.29
N ASN A 84 2.57 21.60 -15.91
CA ASN A 84 2.54 22.86 -15.18
C ASN A 84 1.71 22.76 -13.88
N TRP A 85 1.79 21.63 -13.18
CA TRP A 85 1.09 21.35 -11.91
C TRP A 85 -0.44 21.46 -12.02
N LYS A 86 -1.00 21.25 -13.21
CA LYS A 86 -2.45 21.34 -13.46
C LYS A 86 -3.09 19.97 -13.49
N ARG A 87 -4.31 19.90 -13.00
CA ARG A 87 -5.18 18.74 -13.11
C ARG A 87 -5.72 18.65 -14.54
N THR A 88 -5.28 17.65 -15.28
CA THR A 88 -5.71 17.42 -16.66
C THR A 88 -6.14 15.96 -16.83
N GLU A 89 -7.16 15.70 -17.61
CA GLU A 89 -7.68 14.35 -17.85
C GLU A 89 -6.65 13.41 -18.49
N ALA A 90 -5.71 13.95 -19.26
CA ALA A 90 -4.61 13.17 -19.83
C ALA A 90 -3.71 12.51 -18.78
N TYR A 91 -3.69 13.05 -17.55
CA TYR A 91 -2.93 12.55 -16.42
C TYR A 91 -3.81 12.05 -15.27
N ALA A 92 -5.08 11.77 -15.55
CA ALA A 92 -5.99 11.13 -14.59
C ALA A 92 -5.68 9.63 -14.47
N LEU A 93 -5.57 9.14 -13.24
CA LEU A 93 -5.42 7.72 -12.97
C LEU A 93 -6.76 7.00 -13.16
N LYS A 94 -6.69 5.75 -13.58
CA LYS A 94 -7.84 4.86 -13.73
C LYS A 94 -7.95 3.93 -12.53
N PRO A 95 -9.15 3.73 -11.98
CA PRO A 95 -9.35 2.76 -10.90
C PRO A 95 -9.20 1.33 -11.43
N LEU A 96 -8.43 0.50 -10.72
CA LEU A 96 -8.27 -0.94 -11.00
C LEU A 96 -9.16 -1.82 -10.11
N GLY A 97 -9.79 -1.23 -9.09
CA GLY A 97 -10.54 -1.95 -8.04
C GLY A 97 -9.71 -2.15 -6.77
N GLY A 98 -10.39 -2.48 -5.66
CA GLY A 98 -9.75 -2.65 -4.36
C GLY A 98 -9.04 -1.42 -3.81
N GLY A 99 -9.36 -0.23 -4.31
CA GLY A 99 -8.69 1.02 -3.95
C GLY A 99 -7.41 1.30 -4.74
N ASN A 100 -7.07 0.47 -5.71
CA ASN A 100 -5.89 0.65 -6.56
C ASN A 100 -6.21 1.54 -7.76
N TRP A 101 -5.25 2.38 -8.11
CA TRP A 101 -5.30 3.32 -9.21
C TRP A 101 -4.03 3.22 -10.06
N GLU A 102 -4.15 3.38 -11.36
CA GLU A 102 -3.03 3.28 -12.29
C GLU A 102 -3.11 4.31 -13.41
N ILE A 103 -1.96 4.80 -13.85
CA ILE A 103 -1.79 5.48 -15.13
C ILE A 103 -0.55 4.93 -15.83
N VAL A 104 -0.64 4.78 -17.14
CA VAL A 104 0.48 4.42 -18.01
C VAL A 104 0.78 5.60 -18.91
N LEU A 105 2.01 6.09 -18.86
CA LEU A 105 2.48 7.22 -19.65
C LEU A 105 3.60 6.77 -20.59
N PRO A 106 3.62 7.22 -21.84
CA PRO A 106 4.75 7.00 -22.75
C PRO A 106 6.07 7.49 -22.13
N SER A 107 7.17 6.86 -22.50
CA SER A 107 8.50 7.16 -21.93
C SER A 107 8.93 8.62 -22.07
N MET A 108 8.44 9.31 -23.09
CA MET A 108 8.78 10.71 -23.40
C MET A 108 8.12 11.75 -22.46
N PHE A 109 7.15 11.34 -21.63
CA PHE A 109 6.42 12.28 -20.77
C PHE A 109 7.13 12.63 -19.47
N LEU A 110 8.07 11.78 -19.03
CA LEU A 110 8.81 11.94 -17.79
C LEU A 110 10.28 11.61 -18.00
N ASP A 111 11.14 12.51 -17.52
CA ASP A 111 12.58 12.30 -17.46
C ASP A 111 13.03 11.99 -16.03
N HIS A 112 14.28 11.51 -15.89
CA HIS A 112 14.87 11.31 -14.58
C HIS A 112 14.98 12.66 -13.84
N GLY A 113 14.48 12.68 -12.60
CA GLY A 113 14.50 13.89 -11.77
C GLY A 113 13.29 14.81 -11.93
N THR A 114 12.34 14.50 -12.84
CA THR A 114 11.08 15.25 -12.97
C THR A 114 10.31 15.24 -11.66
N LEU A 115 9.93 16.42 -11.17
CA LEU A 115 9.14 16.55 -9.94
C LEU A 115 7.66 16.34 -10.21
N TYR A 116 7.00 15.60 -9.35
CA TYR A 116 5.58 15.34 -9.44
C TYR A 116 4.92 15.13 -8.07
N LYS A 117 3.61 15.27 -8.04
CA LYS A 117 2.72 15.00 -6.90
C LYS A 117 1.45 14.34 -7.40
N LEU A 118 0.61 13.93 -6.47
CA LEU A 118 -0.78 13.56 -6.72
C LEU A 118 -1.72 14.68 -6.29
N TYR A 119 -2.78 14.88 -7.03
CA TYR A 119 -3.98 15.55 -6.55
C TYR A 119 -5.09 14.51 -6.42
N ILE A 120 -5.59 14.32 -5.21
CA ILE A 120 -6.59 13.31 -4.89
C ILE A 120 -7.89 14.00 -4.54
N GLU A 121 -8.97 13.61 -5.19
CA GLU A 121 -10.32 14.04 -4.90
C GLU A 121 -11.08 12.93 -4.15
N TRP A 122 -11.88 13.31 -3.18
CA TRP A 122 -12.80 12.45 -2.45
C TRP A 122 -14.15 13.15 -2.24
N LYS A 123 -15.14 12.43 -1.73
CA LYS A 123 -16.45 13.01 -1.46
C LYS A 123 -16.32 14.16 -0.43
N GLY A 124 -16.53 15.38 -0.92
CA GLY A 124 -16.49 16.60 -0.10
C GLY A 124 -15.17 17.37 -0.10
N GLY A 125 -14.16 16.95 -0.89
CA GLY A 125 -12.92 17.71 -0.98
C GLY A 125 -11.85 17.10 -1.88
N GLY A 126 -10.68 17.69 -1.84
CA GLY A 126 -9.49 17.22 -2.53
C GLY A 126 -8.25 17.91 -1.99
N ALA A 127 -7.10 17.26 -2.13
CA ALA A 127 -5.81 17.82 -1.71
C ALA A 127 -4.66 17.24 -2.54
N GLU A 128 -3.55 17.97 -2.51
CA GLU A 128 -2.26 17.48 -2.99
C GLU A 128 -1.65 16.50 -1.98
N ARG A 129 -1.00 15.46 -2.50
CA ARG A 129 -0.30 14.46 -1.70
C ARG A 129 0.99 14.02 -2.39
N LEU A 130 2.01 13.73 -1.60
CA LEU A 130 3.15 12.99 -2.10
C LEU A 130 2.74 11.53 -2.33
N PRO A 131 3.27 10.85 -3.36
CA PRO A 131 3.07 9.43 -3.59
C PRO A 131 3.51 8.58 -2.39
N ALA A 132 2.89 7.39 -2.25
CA ALA A 132 3.26 6.41 -1.23
C ALA A 132 4.59 5.74 -1.56
#